data_232a89f538c52275142e86df73b14322
#
_entry.id   232a89f538c52275142e86df73b14322
#
_cell.length_a   1.000
_cell.length_b   1.000
_cell.length_c   1.000
_cell.angle_alpha   90.00
_cell.angle_beta   90.00
_cell.angle_gamma   90.00
#
_symmetry.space_group_name_H-M   'P 1'
#
loop_
_entity.id
_entity.type
_entity.pdbx_description
1 polymer ?
#
loop_
_entity_poly.entity_id
_entity_poly.type
_entity_poly.pdbx_seq_one_letter_code
_entity_poly.pdbx_strand_id
1 'polypeptide(L)'
;MLVLAKVKFDLRDPDELYFAQREIDALLNTKTRFIKTIPTLIKERPFNLLDDEVIHLISRLTYMGEGQGFLADIPPINIVNIIKRATFFREIYTIFETEEENVLNILKSIGLPMVKLEELKNKKIDPNPYTQIFIKDFTDGNRLVTVRFLPFQTLFEYVTEVKKLPAAVFRPKNSENWETYFKEKEIGIEKGIRELLEHMKTGHYRSPHFGLGKKHIGDFVDWASTDLRKPFLHYLHKYKGKGDPRISRALINLLKVKEGDTVLDPFVGSGAFIADAPMMGINAIGIEVLNIGKMIADVKCNLGIDLIDLRKSIIKLFNLIDTSIFKQDLKAELFDLKEKIRKYTGENSAYKKIEPHLEKILFIKKAIEEAENDEIKKFLLILLSQQVVEYSEKSRAGDIINSFKSYLEDRYLVLYSTQKLAGILGVNLNGSKVKIIKGDSTNMTMLKDNTIDGILTSPPYFDALDYIENNKISILILGLDEDLVWESTKNFYEAKYRDETEHNNLPLFVSDKYFSIDLPKSSMHLIELLQKSRGTYKAKVVENYLKMMKLSFKECYRVLKESKYYLMVISKRHSWIIEGKEEVIETSPILADLGRSVGFKLVDVIEHGLSKADKGKIGVEDILMFQK
;
A
#
# COMPACT_ATOMS: atom_id res chain seq x y z
N MET A 1 -16.59 -15.98 24.32
CA MET A 1 -17.13 -14.98 23.39
C MET A 1 -16.90 -15.47 21.96
N LEU A 2 -17.96 -15.60 21.20
CA LEU A 2 -17.88 -16.01 19.82
C LEU A 2 -17.56 -14.81 18.92
N VAL A 3 -16.59 -14.95 18.04
CA VAL A 3 -16.22 -13.91 17.04
C VAL A 3 -16.46 -14.46 15.64
N LEU A 4 -17.27 -13.76 14.85
CA LEU A 4 -17.49 -14.03 13.44
C LEU A 4 -16.92 -12.89 12.60
N ALA A 5 -15.87 -13.16 11.86
CA ALA A 5 -15.25 -12.22 10.90
C ALA A 5 -15.77 -12.52 9.49
N LYS A 6 -16.66 -11.66 8.98
CA LYS A 6 -17.29 -11.79 7.66
C LYS A 6 -16.38 -11.16 6.60
N VAL A 7 -15.98 -11.95 5.60
CA VAL A 7 -15.07 -11.48 4.55
C VAL A 7 -15.73 -10.51 3.59
N LYS A 8 -14.93 -9.71 2.89
CA LYS A 8 -15.37 -8.83 1.80
C LYS A 8 -15.86 -9.67 0.62
N PHE A 9 -16.84 -9.15 -0.10
CA PHE A 9 -17.48 -9.84 -1.23
C PHE A 9 -16.59 -9.88 -2.48
N ASP A 10 -15.59 -9.04 -2.58
CA ASP A 10 -14.69 -8.93 -3.74
C ASP A 10 -13.45 -9.83 -3.65
N LEU A 11 -13.38 -10.71 -2.63
CA LEU A 11 -12.37 -11.76 -2.56
C LEU A 11 -12.74 -12.87 -3.55
N ARG A 12 -12.12 -12.82 -4.72
CA ARG A 12 -12.42 -13.75 -5.83
C ARG A 12 -11.40 -14.85 -5.95
N ASP A 13 -10.23 -14.65 -5.36
CA ASP A 13 -9.10 -15.56 -5.45
C ASP A 13 -9.04 -16.43 -4.20
N PRO A 14 -8.89 -17.76 -4.33
CA PRO A 14 -8.62 -18.66 -3.19
C PRO A 14 -7.45 -18.19 -2.32
N ASP A 15 -6.45 -17.57 -2.91
CA ASP A 15 -5.28 -17.04 -2.20
C ASP A 15 -5.67 -15.86 -1.28
N GLU A 16 -6.57 -14.96 -1.71
CA GLU A 16 -7.06 -13.88 -0.85
C GLU A 16 -7.82 -14.42 0.37
N LEU A 17 -8.60 -15.49 0.23
CA LEU A 17 -9.25 -16.16 1.35
C LEU A 17 -8.24 -16.79 2.31
N TYR A 18 -7.17 -17.39 1.77
CA TYR A 18 -6.08 -17.93 2.58
C TYR A 18 -5.36 -16.83 3.38
N PHE A 19 -5.08 -15.69 2.76
CA PHE A 19 -4.54 -14.52 3.45
C PHE A 19 -5.50 -13.97 4.50
N ALA A 20 -6.79 -13.89 4.21
CA ALA A 20 -7.81 -13.46 5.15
C ALA A 20 -7.84 -14.36 6.39
N GLN A 21 -7.73 -15.69 6.22
CA GLN A 21 -7.62 -16.63 7.33
C GLN A 21 -6.37 -16.40 8.15
N ARG A 22 -5.21 -16.30 7.51
CA ARG A 22 -3.93 -16.02 8.18
C ARG A 22 -3.96 -14.70 8.95
N GLU A 23 -4.52 -13.67 8.36
CA GLU A 23 -4.67 -12.36 8.99
C GLU A 23 -5.52 -12.45 10.26
N ILE A 24 -6.71 -13.04 10.19
CA ILE A 24 -7.60 -13.11 11.35
C ILE A 24 -7.07 -14.04 12.43
N ASP A 25 -6.43 -15.15 12.07
CA ASP A 25 -5.74 -16.03 13.00
C ASP A 25 -4.64 -15.29 13.78
N ALA A 26 -3.86 -14.45 13.07
CA ALA A 26 -2.82 -13.64 13.70
C ALA A 26 -3.39 -12.55 14.62
N LEU A 27 -4.46 -11.87 14.18
CA LEU A 27 -5.11 -10.80 14.95
C LEU A 27 -5.83 -11.32 16.20
N LEU A 28 -6.49 -12.47 16.11
CA LEU A 28 -7.16 -13.12 17.24
C LEU A 28 -6.22 -13.99 18.09
N ASN A 29 -4.99 -14.20 17.60
CA ASN A 29 -3.99 -15.12 18.19
C ASN A 29 -4.55 -16.54 18.43
N THR A 30 -5.38 -17.03 17.51
CA THR A 30 -6.00 -18.36 17.55
C THR A 30 -6.29 -18.84 16.14
N LYS A 31 -6.49 -20.15 15.95
CA LYS A 31 -6.96 -20.68 14.68
C LYS A 31 -8.47 -20.56 14.56
N THR A 32 -8.91 -20.00 13.46
CA THR A 32 -10.34 -19.83 13.15
C THR A 32 -10.88 -20.97 12.29
N ARG A 33 -12.19 -21.24 12.44
CA ARG A 33 -12.94 -22.17 11.57
C ARG A 33 -13.49 -21.41 10.37
N PHE A 34 -13.16 -21.83 9.17
CA PHE A 34 -13.73 -21.27 7.94
C PHE A 34 -15.21 -21.65 7.79
N ILE A 35 -16.05 -20.67 7.50
CA ILE A 35 -17.48 -20.82 7.23
C ILE A 35 -17.72 -20.49 5.76
N LYS A 36 -17.96 -21.52 4.95
CA LYS A 36 -18.21 -21.38 3.52
C LYS A 36 -19.54 -20.66 3.23
N THR A 37 -20.54 -20.88 4.10
CA THR A 37 -21.89 -20.35 3.93
C THR A 37 -22.41 -19.85 5.27
N ILE A 38 -22.35 -18.53 5.52
CA ILE A 38 -22.80 -17.95 6.79
C ILE A 38 -24.28 -18.28 7.12
N PRO A 39 -25.23 -18.30 6.17
CA PRO A 39 -26.62 -18.71 6.44
C PRO A 39 -26.76 -20.09 7.11
N THR A 40 -25.80 -20.99 6.99
CA THR A 40 -25.84 -22.28 7.70
C THR A 40 -25.69 -22.13 9.20
N LEU A 41 -24.99 -21.10 9.68
CA LEU A 41 -24.81 -20.81 11.11
C LEU A 41 -26.09 -20.44 11.83
N ILE A 42 -27.11 -19.90 11.11
CA ILE A 42 -28.37 -19.45 11.72
C ILE A 42 -29.09 -20.59 12.45
N LYS A 43 -28.81 -21.84 12.08
CA LYS A 43 -29.37 -23.04 12.74
C LYS A 43 -28.60 -23.46 13.99
N GLU A 44 -27.40 -22.95 14.20
CA GLU A 44 -26.53 -23.28 15.34
C GLU A 44 -26.73 -22.27 16.48
N ARG A 45 -26.59 -22.72 17.76
CA ARG A 45 -26.53 -21.81 18.90
C ARG A 45 -25.17 -21.09 18.91
N PRO A 46 -25.11 -19.78 19.23
CA PRO A 46 -26.20 -18.89 19.67
C PRO A 46 -26.94 -18.17 18.50
N PHE A 47 -26.58 -18.42 17.25
CA PHE A 47 -27.13 -17.67 16.08
C PHE A 47 -28.65 -17.85 15.95
N ASN A 48 -29.18 -19.03 16.28
CA ASN A 48 -30.62 -19.30 16.26
C ASN A 48 -31.44 -18.56 17.34
N LEU A 49 -30.73 -17.90 18.27
CA LEU A 49 -31.33 -17.10 19.34
C LEU A 49 -31.36 -15.60 19.02
N LEU A 50 -30.68 -15.16 17.95
CA LEU A 50 -30.61 -13.75 17.55
C LEU A 50 -31.96 -13.22 17.07
N ASP A 51 -32.14 -11.90 17.15
CA ASP A 51 -33.28 -11.23 16.56
C ASP A 51 -33.17 -11.15 15.03
N ASP A 52 -34.31 -11.06 14.35
CA ASP A 52 -34.42 -11.05 12.89
C ASP A 52 -33.54 -9.95 12.24
N GLU A 53 -33.44 -8.77 12.86
CA GLU A 53 -32.57 -7.68 12.39
C GLU A 53 -31.10 -8.12 12.36
N VAL A 54 -30.66 -8.78 13.43
CA VAL A 54 -29.25 -9.24 13.54
C VAL A 54 -29.01 -10.41 12.59
N ILE A 55 -29.95 -11.35 12.52
CA ILE A 55 -29.90 -12.45 11.55
C ILE A 55 -29.80 -11.91 10.13
N HIS A 56 -30.60 -10.90 9.80
CA HIS A 56 -30.56 -10.25 8.48
C HIS A 56 -29.18 -9.61 8.19
N LEU A 57 -28.59 -8.90 9.15
CA LEU A 57 -27.26 -8.29 8.99
C LEU A 57 -26.16 -9.32 8.80
N ILE A 58 -26.16 -10.41 9.60
CA ILE A 58 -25.17 -11.48 9.54
C ILE A 58 -25.30 -12.28 8.24
N SER A 59 -26.52 -12.68 7.88
CA SER A 59 -26.82 -13.55 6.72
C SER A 59 -26.91 -12.80 5.40
N ARG A 60 -26.90 -11.47 5.44
CA ARG A 60 -27.06 -10.65 4.25
C ARG A 60 -26.08 -11.06 3.17
N LEU A 61 -26.63 -11.55 2.08
CA LEU A 61 -25.93 -11.97 0.89
C LEU A 61 -25.32 -10.75 0.21
N THR A 62 -24.13 -10.95 -0.31
CA THR A 62 -23.61 -10.08 -1.35
C THR A 62 -24.18 -10.56 -2.68
N TYR A 63 -24.27 -9.68 -3.65
CA TYR A 63 -24.83 -9.91 -4.99
C TYR A 63 -24.28 -11.19 -5.69
N MET A 64 -23.10 -11.67 -5.28
CA MET A 64 -22.36 -12.75 -5.96
C MET A 64 -22.36 -14.09 -5.20
N GLY A 65 -23.09 -14.26 -4.11
CA GLY A 65 -23.14 -15.54 -3.41
C GLY A 65 -23.36 -15.49 -1.90
N GLU A 66 -23.33 -16.67 -1.30
CA GLU A 66 -23.48 -16.88 0.13
C GLU A 66 -22.29 -16.24 0.89
N GLY A 67 -22.59 -15.43 1.92
CA GLY A 67 -21.55 -14.78 2.72
C GLY A 67 -20.60 -15.81 3.34
N GLN A 68 -19.31 -15.54 3.27
CA GLN A 68 -18.24 -16.37 3.85
C GLN A 68 -17.62 -15.67 5.06
N GLY A 69 -17.01 -16.44 5.96
CA GLY A 69 -16.37 -15.87 7.13
C GLY A 69 -15.52 -16.85 7.90
N PHE A 70 -14.95 -16.35 9.00
CA PHE A 70 -14.14 -17.11 9.94
C PHE A 70 -14.72 -16.98 11.34
N LEU A 71 -14.81 -18.10 12.04
CA LEU A 71 -15.43 -18.21 13.37
C LEU A 71 -14.39 -18.67 14.39
N ALA A 72 -14.37 -18.02 15.55
CA ALA A 72 -13.58 -18.40 16.70
C ALA A 72 -14.38 -18.23 18.00
N ASP A 73 -14.12 -19.08 18.98
CA ASP A 73 -14.54 -18.88 20.36
C ASP A 73 -13.30 -18.53 21.20
N ILE A 74 -13.30 -17.34 21.78
CA ILE A 74 -12.14 -16.77 22.47
C ILE A 74 -12.57 -16.03 23.74
N PRO A 75 -11.66 -15.84 24.71
CA PRO A 75 -11.87 -14.90 25.80
C PRO A 75 -12.15 -13.49 25.26
N PRO A 76 -12.83 -12.61 26.00
CA PRO A 76 -12.98 -11.22 25.62
C PRO A 76 -11.61 -10.54 25.44
N ILE A 77 -11.37 -9.97 24.25
CA ILE A 77 -10.16 -9.22 23.89
C ILE A 77 -10.57 -7.90 23.24
N ASN A 78 -9.66 -6.93 23.16
CA ASN A 78 -9.93 -5.64 22.56
C ASN A 78 -10.15 -5.75 21.03
N ILE A 79 -11.41 -5.92 20.62
CA ILE A 79 -11.82 -6.04 19.21
C ILE A 79 -11.63 -4.72 18.46
N VAL A 80 -11.71 -3.57 19.15
CA VAL A 80 -11.48 -2.26 18.50
C VAL A 80 -10.05 -2.18 17.95
N ASN A 81 -9.06 -2.74 18.63
CA ASN A 81 -7.70 -2.81 18.10
C ASN A 81 -7.59 -3.74 16.88
N ILE A 82 -8.44 -4.77 16.80
CA ILE A 82 -8.48 -5.68 15.65
C ILE A 82 -9.10 -4.98 14.43
N ILE A 83 -10.24 -4.29 14.59
CA ILE A 83 -10.91 -3.62 13.47
C ILE A 83 -10.11 -2.45 12.89
N LYS A 84 -9.25 -1.81 13.67
CA LYS A 84 -8.30 -0.81 13.16
C LYS A 84 -7.35 -1.38 12.11
N ARG A 85 -7.07 -2.68 12.18
CA ARG A 85 -6.01 -3.37 11.44
C ARG A 85 -6.54 -4.36 10.39
N ALA A 86 -7.72 -4.93 10.62
CA ALA A 86 -8.32 -5.98 9.77
C ALA A 86 -8.57 -5.46 8.33
N THR A 87 -8.05 -6.21 7.34
CA THR A 87 -7.99 -5.77 5.94
C THR A 87 -9.04 -6.45 5.07
N PHE A 88 -9.14 -7.77 5.17
CA PHE A 88 -10.00 -8.57 4.29
C PHE A 88 -11.45 -8.69 4.77
N PHE A 89 -11.82 -8.00 5.85
CA PHE A 89 -13.11 -8.17 6.50
C PHE A 89 -14.02 -6.97 6.28
N ARG A 90 -15.28 -7.27 5.98
CA ARG A 90 -16.35 -6.29 5.82
C ARG A 90 -16.94 -5.90 7.16
N GLU A 91 -17.19 -6.90 8.00
CA GLU A 91 -17.83 -6.78 9.30
C GLU A 91 -17.22 -7.81 10.26
N ILE A 92 -17.10 -7.46 11.53
CA ILE A 92 -16.74 -8.40 12.59
C ILE A 92 -17.84 -8.36 13.64
N TYR A 93 -18.35 -9.51 14.01
CA TYR A 93 -19.38 -9.67 15.04
C TYR A 93 -18.78 -10.35 16.25
N THR A 94 -19.15 -9.88 17.47
CA THR A 94 -18.92 -10.60 18.70
C THR A 94 -20.26 -10.95 19.33
N ILE A 95 -20.43 -12.19 19.79
CA ILE A 95 -21.68 -12.68 20.35
C ILE A 95 -21.33 -13.35 21.69
N PHE A 96 -22.03 -12.95 22.75
CA PHE A 96 -21.86 -13.55 24.08
C PHE A 96 -23.15 -13.52 24.89
N GLU A 97 -23.35 -14.55 25.69
CA GLU A 97 -24.41 -14.64 26.69
C GLU A 97 -23.83 -14.35 28.07
N THR A 98 -24.48 -13.50 28.85
CA THR A 98 -24.01 -13.14 30.19
C THR A 98 -25.14 -12.52 31.03
N GLU A 99 -24.99 -12.51 32.35
CA GLU A 99 -25.85 -11.77 33.26
C GLU A 99 -25.72 -10.26 33.02
N GLU A 100 -26.80 -9.52 33.30
CA GLU A 100 -26.88 -8.07 33.07
C GLU A 100 -25.71 -7.29 33.68
N GLU A 101 -25.32 -7.64 34.91
CA GLU A 101 -24.25 -6.96 35.66
C GLU A 101 -22.86 -7.08 35.01
N ASN A 102 -22.65 -8.12 34.21
CA ASN A 102 -21.39 -8.39 33.55
C ASN A 102 -21.29 -7.78 32.14
N VAL A 103 -22.39 -7.32 31.54
CA VAL A 103 -22.42 -6.78 30.16
C VAL A 103 -21.43 -5.65 29.99
N LEU A 104 -21.42 -4.64 30.88
CA LEU A 104 -20.50 -3.50 30.78
C LEU A 104 -19.03 -3.90 30.89
N ASN A 105 -18.71 -4.87 31.74
CA ASN A 105 -17.34 -5.35 31.91
C ASN A 105 -16.84 -6.00 30.62
N ILE A 106 -17.68 -6.79 29.95
CA ILE A 106 -17.34 -7.42 28.68
C ILE A 106 -17.22 -6.34 27.58
N LEU A 107 -18.19 -5.43 27.47
CA LEU A 107 -18.12 -4.32 26.50
C LEU A 107 -16.85 -3.49 26.65
N LYS A 108 -16.46 -3.17 27.89
CA LYS A 108 -15.21 -2.48 28.19
C LYS A 108 -13.98 -3.28 27.75
N SER A 109 -13.97 -4.59 28.02
CA SER A 109 -12.85 -5.48 27.64
C SER A 109 -12.67 -5.61 26.14
N ILE A 110 -13.75 -5.52 25.36
CA ILE A 110 -13.69 -5.52 23.88
C ILE A 110 -13.43 -4.14 23.26
N GLY A 111 -13.20 -3.10 24.09
CA GLY A 111 -12.79 -1.79 23.65
C GLY A 111 -13.91 -0.74 23.54
N LEU A 112 -15.04 -0.94 24.24
CA LEU A 112 -16.19 -0.04 24.25
C LEU A 112 -16.47 0.56 25.66
N PRO A 113 -15.51 1.28 26.26
CA PRO A 113 -15.67 1.81 27.61
C PRO A 113 -16.67 2.98 27.73
N MET A 114 -17.10 3.53 26.58
CA MET A 114 -18.00 4.69 26.53
C MET A 114 -19.47 4.33 26.75
N VAL A 115 -19.85 3.06 26.69
CA VAL A 115 -21.23 2.61 26.89
C VAL A 115 -21.61 2.70 28.37
N LYS A 116 -22.76 3.31 28.66
CA LYS A 116 -23.25 3.53 30.03
C LYS A 116 -24.32 2.50 30.41
N LEU A 117 -24.48 2.28 31.72
CA LEU A 117 -25.46 1.32 32.26
C LEU A 117 -26.90 1.65 31.83
N GLU A 118 -27.26 2.92 31.83
CA GLU A 118 -28.59 3.39 31.42
C GLU A 118 -28.94 3.06 29.95
N GLU A 119 -27.92 3.00 29.08
CA GLU A 119 -28.08 2.70 27.66
C GLU A 119 -28.39 1.20 27.44
N LEU A 120 -28.01 0.32 28.39
CA LEU A 120 -28.28 -1.13 28.28
C LEU A 120 -29.78 -1.50 28.37
N LYS A 121 -30.63 -0.52 28.71
CA LYS A 121 -32.09 -0.67 28.64
C LYS A 121 -32.61 -0.64 27.20
N ASN A 122 -31.81 -0.14 26.27
CA ASN A 122 -32.16 -0.08 24.86
C ASN A 122 -31.80 -1.40 24.17
N LYS A 123 -32.69 -1.89 23.31
CA LYS A 123 -32.44 -3.11 22.53
C LYS A 123 -31.34 -2.93 21.50
N LYS A 124 -31.09 -1.67 21.09
CA LYS A 124 -30.06 -1.29 20.12
C LYS A 124 -29.35 -0.02 20.56
N ILE A 125 -28.01 -0.04 20.49
CA ILE A 125 -27.14 1.08 20.87
C ILE A 125 -26.12 1.31 19.76
N ASP A 126 -25.93 2.56 19.35
CA ASP A 126 -24.93 3.01 18.39
C ASP A 126 -23.87 3.89 19.10
N PRO A 127 -22.92 3.32 19.84
CA PRO A 127 -22.01 4.09 20.69
C PRO A 127 -21.00 4.95 19.91
N ASN A 128 -20.76 4.60 18.64
CA ASN A 128 -19.83 5.30 17.76
C ASN A 128 -20.15 4.98 16.28
N PRO A 129 -19.50 5.65 15.31
CA PRO A 129 -19.82 5.48 13.88
C PRO A 129 -19.55 4.09 13.32
N TYR A 130 -18.74 3.28 13.97
CA TYR A 130 -18.28 1.97 13.47
C TYR A 130 -18.77 0.77 14.30
N THR A 131 -19.67 0.99 15.28
CA THR A 131 -20.14 -0.08 16.18
C THR A 131 -21.64 0.01 16.38
N GLN A 132 -22.30 -1.15 16.38
CA GLN A 132 -23.69 -1.32 16.78
C GLN A 132 -23.79 -2.45 17.79
N ILE A 133 -24.56 -2.25 18.86
CA ILE A 133 -24.81 -3.24 19.92
C ILE A 133 -26.28 -3.59 19.90
N PHE A 134 -26.58 -4.88 19.87
CA PHE A 134 -27.91 -5.43 19.94
C PHE A 134 -28.02 -6.26 21.22
N ILE A 135 -29.09 -6.05 21.98
CA ILE A 135 -29.31 -6.71 23.28
C ILE A 135 -30.66 -7.41 23.23
N LYS A 136 -30.65 -8.70 23.55
CA LYS A 136 -31.84 -9.52 23.73
C LYS A 136 -31.86 -10.09 25.14
N ASP A 137 -32.95 -9.79 25.88
CA ASP A 137 -33.15 -10.25 27.23
C ASP A 137 -33.79 -11.65 27.21
N PHE A 138 -33.33 -12.53 28.12
CA PHE A 138 -33.96 -13.82 28.39
C PHE A 138 -34.72 -13.79 29.72
N THR A 139 -35.63 -14.72 29.89
CA THR A 139 -36.51 -14.82 31.09
C THR A 139 -35.76 -15.22 32.35
N ASP A 140 -34.56 -15.76 32.23
CA ASP A 140 -33.71 -16.20 33.35
C ASP A 140 -32.73 -15.10 33.86
N GLY A 141 -32.87 -13.86 33.36
CA GLY A 141 -31.99 -12.75 33.72
C GLY A 141 -30.72 -12.64 32.90
N ASN A 142 -30.46 -13.59 32.00
CA ASN A 142 -29.35 -13.54 31.07
C ASN A 142 -29.66 -12.64 29.87
N ARG A 143 -28.62 -12.11 29.28
CA ARG A 143 -28.67 -11.30 28.05
C ARG A 143 -27.81 -11.91 26.96
N LEU A 144 -28.35 -11.95 25.75
CA LEU A 144 -27.59 -12.21 24.54
C LEU A 144 -27.20 -10.87 23.94
N VAL A 145 -25.90 -10.59 23.91
CA VAL A 145 -25.34 -9.36 23.38
C VAL A 145 -24.62 -9.67 22.08
N THR A 146 -25.00 -8.97 21.02
CA THR A 146 -24.31 -9.01 19.73
C THR A 146 -23.73 -7.64 19.45
N VAL A 147 -22.41 -7.57 19.20
CA VAL A 147 -21.76 -6.34 18.81
C VAL A 147 -21.26 -6.47 17.37
N ARG A 148 -21.70 -5.59 16.49
CA ARG A 148 -21.25 -5.47 15.11
C ARG A 148 -20.22 -4.38 15.01
N PHE A 149 -19.08 -4.68 14.39
CA PHE A 149 -18.00 -3.75 14.14
C PHE A 149 -17.76 -3.61 12.63
N LEU A 150 -17.49 -2.38 12.20
CA LEU A 150 -17.07 -2.06 10.84
C LEU A 150 -15.54 -1.86 10.84
N PRO A 151 -14.75 -2.72 10.19
CA PRO A 151 -13.30 -2.54 10.08
C PRO A 151 -12.92 -1.22 9.42
N PHE A 152 -11.93 -0.53 9.97
CA PHE A 152 -11.53 0.81 9.51
C PHE A 152 -11.07 0.79 8.06
N GLN A 153 -10.34 -0.26 7.64
CA GLN A 153 -9.91 -0.41 6.26
C GLN A 153 -11.10 -0.40 5.28
N THR A 154 -12.19 -1.07 5.64
CA THR A 154 -13.40 -1.07 4.82
C THR A 154 -13.99 0.32 4.69
N LEU A 155 -14.05 1.09 5.78
CA LEU A 155 -14.52 2.48 5.76
C LEU A 155 -13.61 3.37 4.90
N PHE A 156 -12.28 3.22 5.01
CA PHE A 156 -11.34 3.97 4.19
C PHE A 156 -11.37 3.61 2.70
N GLU A 157 -11.62 2.37 2.35
CA GLU A 157 -11.82 1.98 0.95
C GLU A 157 -13.04 2.68 0.35
N TYR A 158 -14.14 2.71 1.08
CA TYR A 158 -15.37 3.37 0.60
C TYR A 158 -15.26 4.90 0.58
N VAL A 159 -14.53 5.51 1.51
CA VAL A 159 -14.40 6.97 1.54
C VAL A 159 -13.71 7.55 0.31
N THR A 160 -12.86 6.78 -0.36
CA THR A 160 -12.23 7.22 -1.62
C THR A 160 -13.25 7.48 -2.73
N GLU A 161 -14.44 6.86 -2.63
CA GLU A 161 -15.53 7.08 -3.57
C GLU A 161 -16.34 8.34 -3.27
N VAL A 162 -16.36 8.76 -1.99
CA VAL A 162 -17.08 9.96 -1.55
C VAL A 162 -16.59 11.23 -2.25
N LYS A 163 -15.31 11.31 -2.61
CA LYS A 163 -14.74 12.43 -3.37
C LYS A 163 -15.42 12.68 -4.73
N LYS A 164 -16.11 11.65 -5.27
CA LYS A 164 -16.81 11.73 -6.55
C LYS A 164 -18.21 12.35 -6.43
N LEU A 165 -18.73 12.53 -5.20
CA LEU A 165 -20.11 12.93 -4.95
C LEU A 165 -20.48 14.36 -5.34
N PRO A 166 -19.69 15.42 -5.16
CA PRO A 166 -20.13 16.74 -5.56
C PRO A 166 -19.89 16.99 -7.06
N ALA A 167 -20.62 16.29 -7.92
CA ALA A 167 -20.54 16.50 -9.37
C ALA A 167 -21.09 17.87 -9.84
N ALA A 168 -21.76 18.63 -8.95
CA ALA A 168 -22.42 19.88 -9.28
C ALA A 168 -21.52 21.13 -9.19
N VAL A 169 -20.30 21.00 -8.68
CA VAL A 169 -19.41 22.16 -8.55
C VAL A 169 -18.59 22.30 -9.83
N PHE A 170 -18.84 23.34 -10.59
CA PHE A 170 -18.11 23.63 -11.82
C PHE A 170 -16.70 24.12 -11.50
N ARG A 171 -15.71 23.48 -12.13
CA ARG A 171 -14.32 23.90 -12.02
C ARG A 171 -14.15 25.32 -12.57
N PRO A 172 -13.50 26.24 -11.81
CA PRO A 172 -13.27 27.60 -12.27
C PRO A 172 -12.48 27.62 -13.59
N LYS A 173 -12.83 28.55 -14.46
CA LYS A 173 -12.06 28.80 -15.68
C LYS A 173 -10.90 29.77 -15.44
N ASN A 174 -10.98 30.59 -14.40
CA ASN A 174 -10.03 31.65 -14.05
C ASN A 174 -9.69 31.64 -12.55
N SER A 175 -8.61 32.34 -12.18
CA SER A 175 -7.99 32.37 -10.85
C SER A 175 -8.86 32.83 -9.67
N GLU A 176 -9.95 33.53 -9.88
CA GLU A 176 -10.68 34.23 -8.80
C GLU A 176 -11.55 33.34 -7.91
N ASN A 177 -11.83 32.09 -8.30
CA ASN A 177 -12.80 31.24 -7.60
C ASN A 177 -12.26 29.91 -7.05
N TRP A 178 -10.94 29.68 -7.05
CA TRP A 178 -10.38 28.40 -6.59
C TRP A 178 -10.63 28.16 -5.09
N GLU A 179 -10.56 29.18 -4.25
CA GLU A 179 -10.80 29.04 -2.80
C GLU A 179 -12.25 28.58 -2.51
N THR A 180 -13.22 29.22 -3.17
CA THR A 180 -14.64 28.84 -3.06
C THR A 180 -14.86 27.42 -3.59
N TYR A 181 -14.26 27.10 -4.73
CA TYR A 181 -14.35 25.77 -5.34
C TYR A 181 -13.88 24.66 -4.40
N PHE A 182 -12.69 24.78 -3.81
CA PHE A 182 -12.17 23.78 -2.89
C PHE A 182 -13.02 23.66 -1.62
N LYS A 183 -13.48 24.78 -1.04
CA LYS A 183 -14.38 24.77 0.13
C LYS A 183 -15.70 24.03 -0.15
N GLU A 184 -16.31 24.26 -1.29
CA GLU A 184 -17.54 23.56 -1.68
C GLU A 184 -17.32 22.06 -1.86
N LYS A 185 -16.20 21.66 -2.47
CA LYS A 185 -15.79 20.24 -2.58
C LYS A 185 -15.58 19.60 -1.22
N GLU A 186 -14.90 20.29 -0.29
CA GLU A 186 -14.66 19.83 1.07
C GLU A 186 -15.97 19.62 1.84
N ILE A 187 -16.90 20.59 1.80
CA ILE A 187 -18.23 20.49 2.41
C ILE A 187 -19.00 19.28 1.83
N GLY A 188 -18.94 19.09 0.52
CA GLY A 188 -19.54 17.94 -0.17
C GLY A 188 -18.99 16.60 0.32
N ILE A 189 -17.66 16.52 0.50
CA ILE A 189 -17.00 15.33 1.04
C ILE A 189 -17.44 15.06 2.49
N GLU A 190 -17.47 16.06 3.36
CA GLU A 190 -17.89 15.88 4.75
C GLU A 190 -19.34 15.39 4.85
N LYS A 191 -20.23 15.94 4.02
CA LYS A 191 -21.61 15.43 3.91
C LYS A 191 -21.64 13.98 3.44
N GLY A 192 -20.89 13.66 2.38
CA GLY A 192 -20.82 12.31 1.83
C GLY A 192 -20.24 11.28 2.82
N ILE A 193 -19.28 11.67 3.66
CA ILE A 193 -18.75 10.79 4.72
C ILE A 193 -19.83 10.46 5.74
N ARG A 194 -20.62 11.46 6.19
CA ARG A 194 -21.73 11.23 7.12
C ARG A 194 -22.77 10.29 6.52
N GLU A 195 -23.16 10.53 5.28
CA GLU A 195 -24.11 9.67 4.55
C GLU A 195 -23.58 8.25 4.39
N LEU A 196 -22.29 8.09 4.06
CA LEU A 196 -21.63 6.79 3.97
C LEU A 196 -21.73 6.01 5.30
N LEU A 197 -21.36 6.65 6.42
CA LEU A 197 -21.39 6.00 7.73
C LEU A 197 -22.80 5.56 8.13
N GLU A 198 -23.81 6.39 7.91
CA GLU A 198 -25.21 6.04 8.16
C GLU A 198 -25.70 4.87 7.27
N HIS A 199 -25.35 4.87 5.98
CA HIS A 199 -25.68 3.76 5.09
C HIS A 199 -25.00 2.45 5.49
N MET A 200 -23.77 2.52 5.96
CA MET A 200 -23.04 1.33 6.43
C MET A 200 -23.66 0.74 7.70
N LYS A 201 -24.19 1.57 8.61
CA LYS A 201 -24.91 1.12 9.79
C LYS A 201 -26.23 0.42 9.44
N THR A 202 -27.03 0.98 8.54
CA THR A 202 -28.32 0.39 8.15
C THR A 202 -28.17 -0.88 7.31
N GLY A 203 -26.94 -1.18 6.89
CA GLY A 203 -26.68 -2.31 6.01
C GLY A 203 -27.25 -2.12 4.59
N HIS A 204 -27.88 -0.99 4.27
CA HIS A 204 -28.36 -0.66 2.94
C HIS A 204 -27.27 0.08 2.19
N TYR A 205 -26.40 -0.65 1.50
CA TYR A 205 -25.42 -0.05 0.59
C TYR A 205 -26.15 0.43 -0.67
N ARG A 206 -26.70 1.63 -0.62
CA ARG A 206 -27.03 2.35 -1.85
C ARG A 206 -25.75 3.02 -2.34
N SER A 207 -25.44 2.84 -3.63
CA SER A 207 -24.39 3.60 -4.28
C SER A 207 -24.54 5.09 -3.94
N PRO A 208 -23.46 5.80 -3.57
CA PRO A 208 -23.51 7.25 -3.46
C PRO A 208 -23.78 7.98 -4.79
N HIS A 209 -23.96 7.27 -5.89
CA HIS A 209 -24.42 7.83 -7.16
C HIS A 209 -25.93 8.21 -7.10
N PHE A 210 -26.26 9.08 -6.16
CA PHE A 210 -27.54 9.75 -6.12
C PHE A 210 -27.67 10.66 -7.34
N GLY A 211 -28.45 10.25 -8.32
CA GLY A 211 -28.86 11.10 -9.43
C GLY A 211 -28.74 10.54 -10.84
N LEU A 212 -28.05 9.46 -11.05
CA LEU A 212 -27.97 8.82 -12.35
C LEU A 212 -28.80 7.51 -12.36
N GLY A 213 -30.10 7.63 -12.62
CA GLY A 213 -31.04 6.59 -13.06
C GLY A 213 -30.89 5.20 -12.41
N LYS A 214 -32.00 4.60 -12.06
CA LYS A 214 -32.20 3.26 -11.49
C LYS A 214 -31.24 2.16 -12.00
N LYS A 215 -29.97 2.20 -11.60
CA LYS A 215 -29.09 1.05 -11.75
C LYS A 215 -28.99 0.31 -10.41
N HIS A 216 -29.14 -1.01 -10.46
CA HIS A 216 -29.19 -1.89 -9.30
C HIS A 216 -27.85 -1.92 -8.54
N ILE A 217 -27.91 -2.26 -7.25
CA ILE A 217 -26.76 -2.47 -6.34
C ILE A 217 -25.68 -3.38 -6.95
N GLY A 218 -26.03 -4.29 -7.88
CA GLY A 218 -25.12 -5.14 -8.62
C GLY A 218 -24.07 -4.40 -9.46
N ASP A 219 -24.47 -3.30 -10.09
CA ASP A 219 -23.59 -2.50 -10.94
C ASP A 219 -22.55 -1.72 -10.12
N PHE A 220 -22.86 -1.46 -8.85
CA PHE A 220 -21.94 -0.79 -7.91
C PHE A 220 -20.79 -1.70 -7.46
N VAL A 221 -21.08 -2.98 -7.26
CA VAL A 221 -20.10 -3.98 -6.80
C VAL A 221 -19.00 -4.22 -7.83
N ASP A 222 -19.36 -4.33 -9.10
CA ASP A 222 -18.38 -4.58 -10.17
C ASP A 222 -17.52 -3.34 -10.49
N TRP A 223 -18.10 -2.15 -10.37
CA TRP A 223 -17.37 -0.91 -10.61
C TRP A 223 -16.49 -0.50 -9.41
N ALA A 224 -16.98 -0.65 -8.19
CA ALA A 224 -16.24 -0.37 -6.97
C ALA A 224 -15.06 -1.33 -6.74
N SER A 225 -15.13 -2.56 -7.26
CA SER A 225 -14.10 -3.58 -7.00
C SER A 225 -12.71 -3.21 -7.52
N THR A 226 -12.60 -2.41 -8.58
CA THR A 226 -11.30 -2.00 -9.14
C THR A 226 -10.71 -0.77 -8.43
N ASP A 227 -11.54 0.16 -7.97
CA ASP A 227 -11.09 1.41 -7.35
C ASP A 227 -11.00 1.31 -5.81
N LEU A 228 -11.83 0.47 -5.16
CA LEU A 228 -11.77 0.22 -3.71
C LEU A 228 -10.45 -0.41 -3.26
N ARG A 229 -9.74 -1.10 -4.13
CA ARG A 229 -8.41 -1.67 -3.85
C ARG A 229 -7.29 -0.63 -3.83
N LYS A 230 -7.60 0.65 -4.12
CA LYS A 230 -6.63 1.74 -4.29
C LYS A 230 -6.80 2.85 -3.24
N PRO A 231 -6.84 2.52 -1.93
CA PRO A 231 -7.05 3.52 -0.91
C PRO A 231 -5.85 4.47 -0.80
N PHE A 232 -6.08 5.67 -0.27
CA PHE A 232 -5.07 6.64 0.08
C PHE A 232 -4.18 7.07 -1.09
N LEU A 233 -2.90 7.18 -0.80
CA LEU A 233 -1.87 7.60 -1.75
C LEU A 233 -1.12 6.42 -2.40
N HIS A 234 -1.59 5.18 -2.28
CA HIS A 234 -0.90 4.02 -2.87
C HIS A 234 -0.66 4.17 -4.38
N TYR A 235 -1.56 4.84 -5.07
CA TYR A 235 -1.47 5.09 -6.51
C TYR A 235 -1.08 6.52 -6.86
N LEU A 236 -0.42 7.22 -5.91
CA LEU A 236 0.10 8.56 -6.11
C LEU A 236 1.10 8.63 -7.27
N HIS A 237 1.90 7.59 -7.45
CA HIS A 237 2.92 7.51 -8.50
C HIS A 237 2.98 6.10 -9.08
N LYS A 238 3.15 6.02 -10.41
CA LYS A 238 3.32 4.76 -11.13
C LYS A 238 4.76 4.27 -10.97
N TYR A 239 5.02 3.60 -9.87
CA TYR A 239 6.30 2.95 -9.60
C TYR A 239 6.15 1.46 -9.88
N LYS A 240 7.03 0.88 -10.70
CA LYS A 240 6.96 -0.56 -11.06
C LYS A 240 7.40 -1.42 -9.88
N GLY A 241 6.82 -2.62 -9.77
CA GLY A 241 7.17 -3.58 -8.71
C GLY A 241 6.64 -3.24 -7.32
N LYS A 242 5.52 -2.52 -7.20
CA LYS A 242 4.89 -2.23 -5.92
C LYS A 242 3.89 -3.32 -5.52
N GLY A 243 3.89 -3.68 -4.22
CA GLY A 243 2.95 -4.63 -3.65
C GLY A 243 1.49 -4.15 -3.64
N ASP A 244 0.55 -5.10 -3.55
CA ASP A 244 -0.87 -4.81 -3.33
C ASP A 244 -1.09 -4.25 -1.91
N PRO A 245 -1.83 -3.15 -1.73
CA PRO A 245 -2.06 -2.54 -0.43
C PRO A 245 -2.72 -3.46 0.61
N ARG A 246 -3.67 -4.31 0.20
CA ARG A 246 -4.32 -5.25 1.11
C ARG A 246 -3.35 -6.32 1.60
N ILE A 247 -2.55 -6.86 0.67
CA ILE A 247 -1.51 -7.84 1.01
C ILE A 247 -0.47 -7.21 1.93
N SER A 248 0.04 -6.03 1.59
CA SER A 248 1.03 -5.31 2.42
C SER A 248 0.55 -5.14 3.87
N ARG A 249 -0.70 -4.76 4.05
CA ARG A 249 -1.32 -4.57 5.37
C ARG A 249 -1.51 -5.87 6.13
N ALA A 250 -1.98 -6.93 5.45
CA ALA A 250 -2.11 -8.26 6.05
C ALA A 250 -0.74 -8.80 6.48
N LEU A 251 0.31 -8.57 5.70
CA LEU A 251 1.68 -8.98 6.05
C LEU A 251 2.19 -8.24 7.30
N ILE A 252 1.86 -6.95 7.49
CA ILE A 252 2.14 -6.25 8.76
C ILE A 252 1.44 -6.96 9.93
N ASN A 253 0.21 -7.44 9.75
CA ASN A 253 -0.49 -8.20 10.79
C ASN A 253 0.16 -9.54 11.09
N LEU A 254 0.69 -10.24 10.05
CA LEU A 254 1.44 -11.49 10.21
C LEU A 254 2.76 -11.31 10.98
N LEU A 255 3.37 -10.14 10.97
CA LEU A 255 4.54 -9.81 11.80
C LEU A 255 4.22 -9.82 13.31
N LYS A 256 2.94 -9.86 13.71
CA LYS A 256 2.47 -9.80 15.11
C LYS A 256 2.97 -8.57 15.88
N VAL A 257 3.23 -7.47 15.17
CA VAL A 257 3.60 -6.18 15.78
C VAL A 257 2.37 -5.52 16.43
N LYS A 258 2.61 -4.66 17.42
CA LYS A 258 1.59 -3.94 18.19
C LYS A 258 1.63 -2.46 17.88
N GLU A 259 0.62 -1.72 18.32
CA GLU A 259 0.62 -0.25 18.28
C GLU A 259 1.87 0.29 19.01
N GLY A 260 2.58 1.22 18.36
CA GLY A 260 3.85 1.77 18.83
C GLY A 260 5.11 0.98 18.45
N ASP A 261 4.98 -0.28 18.00
CA ASP A 261 6.10 -1.07 17.47
C ASP A 261 6.63 -0.46 16.17
N THR A 262 7.87 -0.80 15.79
CA THR A 262 8.55 -0.29 14.60
C THR A 262 8.77 -1.39 13.57
N VAL A 263 8.27 -1.17 12.34
CA VAL A 263 8.50 -2.04 11.19
C VAL A 263 9.58 -1.42 10.28
N LEU A 264 10.47 -2.26 9.75
CA LEU A 264 11.50 -1.87 8.78
C LEU A 264 11.18 -2.46 7.41
N ASP A 265 11.29 -1.62 6.37
CA ASP A 265 11.41 -2.07 4.97
C ASP A 265 12.80 -1.66 4.45
N PRO A 266 13.78 -2.61 4.35
CA PRO A 266 15.13 -2.31 3.89
C PRO A 266 15.26 -2.05 2.39
N PHE A 267 14.18 -2.26 1.60
CA PHE A 267 14.08 -2.00 0.16
C PHE A 267 12.79 -1.26 -0.16
N VAL A 268 12.55 -0.15 0.53
CA VAL A 268 11.24 0.49 0.60
C VAL A 268 10.70 0.96 -0.75
N GLY A 269 11.56 1.24 -1.73
CA GLY A 269 11.15 1.71 -3.05
C GLY A 269 10.18 2.89 -2.96
N SER A 270 8.97 2.69 -3.45
CA SER A 270 7.91 3.70 -3.36
C SER A 270 7.10 3.66 -2.06
N GLY A 271 7.49 2.90 -1.05
CA GLY A 271 6.83 2.83 0.26
C GLY A 271 5.56 1.96 0.31
N ALA A 272 5.35 1.06 -0.63
CA ALA A 272 4.09 0.31 -0.73
C ALA A 272 3.78 -0.53 0.52
N PHE A 273 4.79 -1.17 1.12
CA PHE A 273 4.62 -2.05 2.27
C PHE A 273 4.43 -1.32 3.61
N ILE A 274 4.84 -0.06 3.71
CA ILE A 274 4.79 0.68 4.98
C ILE A 274 3.89 1.92 4.94
N ALA A 275 3.28 2.24 3.79
CA ALA A 275 2.43 3.42 3.63
C ALA A 275 1.25 3.45 4.60
N ASP A 276 0.71 2.29 4.95
CA ASP A 276 -0.46 2.17 5.82
C ASP A 276 -0.10 1.96 7.31
N ALA A 277 1.17 1.83 7.64
CA ALA A 277 1.62 1.65 9.02
C ALA A 277 1.07 2.73 9.98
N PRO A 278 1.05 4.04 9.62
CA PRO A 278 0.47 5.08 10.47
C PRO A 278 -1.01 4.85 10.78
N MET A 279 -1.79 4.35 9.81
CA MET A 279 -3.20 4.03 10.01
C MET A 279 -3.43 2.89 11.00
N MET A 280 -2.42 2.04 11.17
CA MET A 280 -2.43 0.89 12.08
C MET A 280 -1.80 1.21 13.44
N GLY A 281 -1.37 2.48 13.66
CA GLY A 281 -0.68 2.88 14.88
C GLY A 281 0.77 2.36 14.99
N ILE A 282 1.41 2.01 13.86
CA ILE A 282 2.73 1.38 13.80
C ILE A 282 3.76 2.37 13.24
N ASN A 283 4.92 2.46 13.89
CA ASN A 283 6.05 3.22 13.37
C ASN A 283 6.70 2.45 12.22
N ALA A 284 7.24 3.18 11.25
CA ALA A 284 7.89 2.57 10.11
C ALA A 284 9.21 3.25 9.74
N ILE A 285 10.18 2.44 9.33
CA ILE A 285 11.44 2.91 8.76
C ILE A 285 11.57 2.28 7.38
N GLY A 286 11.87 3.09 6.38
CA GLY A 286 12.20 2.63 5.03
C GLY A 286 13.62 3.01 4.66
N ILE A 287 14.34 2.13 3.97
CA ILE A 287 15.67 2.42 3.41
C ILE A 287 15.56 2.41 1.89
N GLU A 288 16.06 3.47 1.24
CA GLU A 288 16.02 3.63 -0.21
C GLU A 288 17.34 4.24 -0.73
N VAL A 289 17.89 3.63 -1.76
CA VAL A 289 19.14 4.07 -2.38
C VAL A 289 18.92 5.20 -3.39
N LEU A 290 17.73 5.29 -4.01
CA LEU A 290 17.38 6.31 -4.99
C LEU A 290 16.61 7.48 -4.35
N ASN A 291 17.01 8.72 -4.65
CA ASN A 291 16.29 9.90 -4.16
C ASN A 291 14.86 9.96 -4.68
N ILE A 292 14.62 9.53 -5.93
CA ILE A 292 13.26 9.50 -6.49
C ILE A 292 12.36 8.52 -5.72
N GLY A 293 12.83 7.30 -5.42
CA GLY A 293 12.10 6.32 -4.63
C GLY A 293 11.81 6.85 -3.22
N LYS A 294 12.87 7.37 -2.56
CA LYS A 294 12.73 8.01 -1.24
C LYS A 294 11.68 9.12 -1.24
N MET A 295 11.70 10.03 -2.22
CA MET A 295 10.75 11.14 -2.28
C MET A 295 9.31 10.66 -2.51
N ILE A 296 9.11 9.63 -3.34
CA ILE A 296 7.79 9.01 -3.53
C ILE A 296 7.30 8.39 -2.21
N ALA A 297 8.16 7.65 -1.50
CA ALA A 297 7.83 7.02 -0.23
C ALA A 297 7.54 8.05 0.88
N ASP A 298 8.36 9.11 1.00
CA ASP A 298 8.13 10.22 1.93
C ASP A 298 6.72 10.81 1.75
N VAL A 299 6.35 11.13 0.50
CA VAL A 299 5.04 11.73 0.19
C VAL A 299 3.90 10.73 0.42
N LYS A 300 4.06 9.48 0.01
CA LYS A 300 3.03 8.46 0.15
C LYS A 300 2.71 8.14 1.62
N CYS A 301 3.72 8.14 2.46
CA CYS A 301 3.58 7.83 3.89
C CYS A 301 3.16 9.03 4.75
N ASN A 302 3.20 10.25 4.21
CA ASN A 302 2.80 11.47 4.91
C ASN A 302 1.30 11.74 4.73
N LEU A 303 0.46 10.93 5.39
CA LEU A 303 -1.00 11.11 5.36
C LEU A 303 -1.47 12.29 6.25
N GLY A 304 -0.61 12.80 7.11
CA GLY A 304 -0.91 13.88 8.07
C GLY A 304 -0.47 15.27 7.62
N ILE A 305 -0.13 15.46 6.33
CA ILE A 305 0.23 16.77 5.78
C ILE A 305 -0.86 17.81 6.07
N ASP A 306 -0.47 19.04 6.42
CA ASP A 306 -1.44 20.11 6.72
C ASP A 306 -2.28 20.45 5.47
N LEU A 307 -3.59 20.18 5.56
CA LEU A 307 -4.51 20.38 4.43
C LEU A 307 -4.78 21.85 4.13
N ILE A 308 -4.71 22.73 5.13
CA ILE A 308 -4.96 24.17 4.95
C ILE A 308 -3.81 24.76 4.15
N ASP A 309 -2.58 24.47 4.54
CA ASP A 309 -1.40 24.96 3.86
C ASP A 309 -1.23 24.33 2.49
N LEU A 310 -1.56 23.03 2.35
CA LEU A 310 -1.57 22.35 1.06
C LEU A 310 -2.57 23.00 0.09
N ARG A 311 -3.81 23.27 0.54
CA ARG A 311 -4.84 23.95 -0.27
C ARG A 311 -4.37 25.33 -0.71
N LYS A 312 -3.86 26.16 0.22
CA LYS A 312 -3.32 27.49 -0.10
C LYS A 312 -2.22 27.42 -1.16
N SER A 313 -1.30 26.47 -1.00
CA SER A 313 -0.20 26.26 -1.95
C SER A 313 -0.69 25.80 -3.32
N ILE A 314 -1.71 24.93 -3.38
CA ILE A 314 -2.35 24.50 -4.64
C ILE A 314 -3.00 25.70 -5.34
N ILE A 315 -3.73 26.54 -4.61
CA ILE A 315 -4.39 27.72 -5.17
C ILE A 315 -3.34 28.72 -5.69
N LYS A 316 -2.29 28.99 -4.90
CA LYS A 316 -1.16 29.84 -5.33
C LYS A 316 -0.54 29.29 -6.62
N LEU A 317 -0.27 27.97 -6.68
CA LEU A 317 0.28 27.31 -7.86
C LEU A 317 -0.64 27.44 -9.08
N PHE A 318 -1.95 27.22 -8.92
CA PHE A 318 -2.91 27.34 -10.02
C PHE A 318 -2.97 28.78 -10.56
N ASN A 319 -2.94 29.77 -9.65
CA ASN A 319 -2.92 31.18 -10.04
C ASN A 319 -1.62 31.55 -10.79
N LEU A 320 -0.46 31.07 -10.33
CA LEU A 320 0.81 31.27 -11.04
C LEU A 320 0.78 30.66 -12.44
N ILE A 321 0.24 29.46 -12.57
CA ILE A 321 0.10 28.79 -13.87
C ILE A 321 -0.85 29.57 -14.79
N ASP A 322 -1.96 30.12 -14.28
CA ASP A 322 -2.97 30.82 -15.07
C ASP A 322 -2.50 32.21 -15.52
N THR A 323 -1.71 32.91 -14.71
CA THR A 323 -1.23 34.27 -15.00
C THR A 323 -0.08 34.33 -16.01
N SER A 324 0.52 33.18 -16.36
CA SER A 324 1.59 33.09 -17.36
C SER A 324 2.84 33.96 -17.08
N ILE A 325 3.12 34.30 -15.82
CA ILE A 325 4.22 35.21 -15.41
C ILE A 325 5.60 34.68 -15.81
N PHE A 326 5.78 33.35 -15.93
CA PHE A 326 7.07 32.72 -16.17
C PHE A 326 7.46 32.53 -17.65
N LYS A 327 6.70 33.05 -18.61
CA LYS A 327 6.93 32.76 -20.05
C LYS A 327 8.23 33.34 -20.65
N GLN A 328 8.92 34.27 -19.99
CA GLN A 328 9.97 35.03 -20.63
C GLN A 328 11.38 34.45 -20.56
N ASP A 329 11.74 33.64 -19.57
CA ASP A 329 13.15 33.22 -19.33
C ASP A 329 13.45 31.71 -19.47
N LEU A 330 12.50 30.90 -19.94
CA LEU A 330 12.66 29.43 -19.95
C LEU A 330 13.44 28.88 -21.17
N LYS A 331 13.80 29.68 -22.16
CA LYS A 331 14.38 29.16 -23.43
C LYS A 331 15.72 28.47 -23.25
N ALA A 332 16.62 29.04 -22.44
CA ALA A 332 17.93 28.47 -22.18
C ALA A 332 17.80 27.18 -21.36
N GLU A 333 17.04 27.24 -20.27
CA GLU A 333 16.81 26.08 -19.40
C GLU A 333 16.06 24.94 -20.13
N LEU A 334 15.11 25.28 -21.02
CA LEU A 334 14.42 24.31 -21.85
C LEU A 334 15.37 23.65 -22.85
N PHE A 335 16.29 24.43 -23.45
CA PHE A 335 17.31 23.90 -24.33
C PHE A 335 18.21 22.91 -23.59
N ASP A 336 18.73 23.31 -22.43
CA ASP A 336 19.59 22.48 -21.59
C ASP A 336 18.88 21.20 -21.13
N LEU A 337 17.61 21.30 -20.73
CA LEU A 337 16.80 20.15 -20.34
C LEU A 337 16.57 19.19 -21.51
N LYS A 338 16.26 19.69 -22.71
CA LYS A 338 16.09 18.88 -23.92
C LYS A 338 17.39 18.14 -24.27
N GLU A 339 18.51 18.84 -24.29
CA GLU A 339 19.83 18.25 -24.58
C GLU A 339 20.21 17.21 -23.53
N LYS A 340 19.95 17.50 -22.25
CA LYS A 340 20.19 16.58 -21.15
C LYS A 340 19.35 15.30 -21.30
N ILE A 341 18.04 15.40 -21.52
CA ILE A 341 17.19 14.22 -21.70
C ILE A 341 17.63 13.45 -22.95
N ARG A 342 17.87 14.12 -24.06
CA ARG A 342 18.33 13.50 -25.31
C ARG A 342 19.65 12.75 -25.15
N LYS A 343 20.60 13.33 -24.42
CA LYS A 343 21.90 12.70 -24.11
C LYS A 343 21.75 11.33 -23.42
N TYR A 344 20.81 11.21 -22.50
CA TYR A 344 20.65 10.00 -21.68
C TYR A 344 19.60 9.01 -22.20
N THR A 345 18.64 9.46 -23.00
CA THR A 345 17.57 8.60 -23.56
C THR A 345 17.73 8.34 -25.05
N GLY A 346 18.61 9.09 -25.73
CA GLY A 346 18.57 9.19 -27.18
C GLY A 346 17.21 9.75 -27.65
N GLU A 347 16.91 9.61 -28.92
CA GLU A 347 15.59 9.94 -29.48
C GLU A 347 14.64 8.73 -29.43
N ASN A 348 14.55 8.09 -28.27
CA ASN A 348 13.67 6.93 -28.08
C ASN A 348 12.18 7.35 -28.08
N SER A 349 11.29 6.35 -28.05
CA SER A 349 9.84 6.57 -28.06
C SER A 349 9.35 7.41 -26.89
N ALA A 350 9.99 7.28 -25.69
CA ALA A 350 9.60 8.02 -24.50
C ALA A 350 9.96 9.51 -24.64
N TYR A 351 11.18 9.81 -25.13
CA TYR A 351 11.59 11.20 -25.42
C TYR A 351 10.66 11.87 -26.43
N LYS A 352 10.39 11.22 -27.58
CA LYS A 352 9.51 11.76 -28.63
C LYS A 352 8.09 12.07 -28.12
N LYS A 353 7.59 11.32 -27.16
CA LYS A 353 6.27 11.56 -26.55
C LYS A 353 6.28 12.73 -25.58
N ILE A 354 7.33 12.89 -24.78
CA ILE A 354 7.38 13.92 -23.73
C ILE A 354 7.89 15.27 -24.25
N GLU A 355 8.72 15.29 -25.30
CA GLU A 355 9.36 16.50 -25.82
C GLU A 355 8.38 17.67 -26.09
N PRO A 356 7.21 17.44 -26.72
CA PRO A 356 6.24 18.54 -26.98
C PRO A 356 5.69 19.17 -25.69
N HIS A 357 5.86 18.52 -24.55
CA HIS A 357 5.32 18.96 -23.27
C HIS A 357 6.39 19.55 -22.32
N LEU A 358 7.69 19.46 -22.66
CA LEU A 358 8.79 19.84 -21.77
C LEU A 358 8.75 21.32 -21.36
N GLU A 359 8.36 22.23 -22.23
CA GLU A 359 8.21 23.66 -21.89
C GLU A 359 7.17 23.85 -20.78
N LYS A 360 6.01 23.23 -20.92
CA LYS A 360 4.94 23.28 -19.91
C LYS A 360 5.32 22.59 -18.61
N ILE A 361 6.03 21.47 -18.69
CA ILE A 361 6.55 20.75 -17.52
C ILE A 361 7.55 21.62 -16.75
N LEU A 362 8.49 22.23 -17.45
CA LEU A 362 9.47 23.13 -16.85
C LEU A 362 8.79 24.34 -16.20
N PHE A 363 7.79 24.91 -16.85
CA PHE A 363 6.97 25.98 -16.31
C PHE A 363 6.23 25.57 -15.01
N ILE A 364 5.58 24.40 -14.98
CA ILE A 364 4.93 23.88 -13.77
C ILE A 364 5.98 23.65 -12.66
N LYS A 365 7.13 23.07 -13.00
CA LYS A 365 8.21 22.84 -12.04
C LYS A 365 8.66 24.13 -11.37
N LYS A 366 8.92 25.19 -12.16
CA LYS A 366 9.31 26.51 -11.65
C LYS A 366 8.24 27.10 -10.74
N ALA A 367 6.98 26.99 -11.10
CA ALA A 367 5.87 27.44 -10.25
C ALA A 367 5.79 26.66 -8.93
N ILE A 368 6.16 25.36 -8.92
CA ILE A 368 6.23 24.55 -7.71
C ILE A 368 7.42 24.96 -6.82
N GLU A 369 8.54 25.37 -7.42
CA GLU A 369 9.73 25.82 -6.68
C GLU A 369 9.47 27.03 -5.78
N GLU A 370 8.42 27.83 -6.09
CA GLU A 370 7.93 28.95 -5.26
C GLU A 370 7.19 28.50 -3.99
N ALA A 371 6.97 27.22 -3.77
CA ALA A 371 6.37 26.73 -2.55
C ALA A 371 7.37 26.82 -1.38
N GLU A 372 6.95 27.43 -0.27
CA GLU A 372 7.80 27.67 0.90
C GLU A 372 8.00 26.43 1.77
N ASN A 373 6.97 25.56 1.83
CA ASN A 373 6.99 24.34 2.63
C ASN A 373 7.59 23.18 1.83
N ASP A 374 8.69 22.60 2.31
CA ASP A 374 9.41 21.53 1.63
C ASP A 374 8.59 20.23 1.47
N GLU A 375 7.70 19.90 2.43
CA GLU A 375 6.85 18.71 2.33
C GLU A 375 5.80 18.89 1.23
N ILE A 376 5.21 20.08 1.18
CA ILE A 376 4.26 20.44 0.11
C ILE A 376 4.96 20.47 -1.24
N LYS A 377 6.15 21.07 -1.31
CA LYS A 377 6.98 21.08 -2.53
C LYS A 377 7.23 19.67 -3.05
N LYS A 378 7.67 18.74 -2.19
CA LYS A 378 7.87 17.33 -2.55
C LYS A 378 6.58 16.69 -3.05
N PHE A 379 5.45 16.93 -2.37
CA PHE A 379 4.14 16.43 -2.78
C PHE A 379 3.80 16.88 -4.21
N LEU A 380 3.92 18.18 -4.50
CA LEU A 380 3.65 18.74 -5.82
C LEU A 380 4.60 18.21 -6.90
N LEU A 381 5.91 18.09 -6.61
CA LEU A 381 6.91 17.54 -7.54
C LEU A 381 6.65 16.07 -7.88
N ILE A 382 6.22 15.25 -6.91
CA ILE A 382 5.89 13.85 -7.18
C ILE A 382 4.64 13.73 -8.06
N LEU A 383 3.65 14.60 -7.89
CA LEU A 383 2.50 14.63 -8.78
C LEU A 383 2.87 15.07 -10.21
N LEU A 384 3.79 16.02 -10.34
CA LEU A 384 4.36 16.38 -11.64
C LEU A 384 5.11 15.20 -12.26
N SER A 385 5.96 14.50 -11.49
CA SER A 385 6.65 13.29 -11.92
C SER A 385 5.69 12.23 -12.45
N GLN A 386 4.55 12.02 -11.78
CA GLN A 386 3.52 11.09 -12.28
C GLN A 386 2.99 11.49 -13.65
N GLN A 387 2.77 12.78 -13.90
CA GLN A 387 2.37 13.26 -15.23
C GLN A 387 3.47 13.02 -16.27
N VAL A 388 4.71 13.27 -15.90
CA VAL A 388 5.88 12.98 -16.78
C VAL A 388 5.90 11.50 -17.18
N VAL A 389 5.75 10.58 -16.22
CA VAL A 389 5.69 9.14 -16.52
C VAL A 389 4.55 8.80 -17.46
N GLU A 390 3.35 9.33 -17.21
CA GLU A 390 2.18 9.03 -18.03
C GLU A 390 2.31 9.55 -19.47
N TYR A 391 2.86 10.75 -19.67
CA TYR A 391 3.04 11.34 -20.98
C TYR A 391 4.24 10.75 -21.75
N SER A 392 5.25 10.23 -21.06
CA SER A 392 6.38 9.53 -21.68
C SER A 392 6.04 8.09 -22.11
N GLU A 393 5.15 7.41 -21.39
CA GLU A 393 4.75 6.03 -21.72
C GLU A 393 3.65 5.97 -22.80
N LYS A 394 2.67 6.86 -22.75
CA LYS A 394 1.49 6.86 -23.63
C LYS A 394 1.42 8.17 -24.42
N SER A 395 1.19 8.07 -25.72
CA SER A 395 0.81 9.27 -26.49
C SER A 395 -0.56 9.74 -25.98
N ARG A 396 -0.58 10.77 -25.13
CA ARG A 396 -1.80 11.39 -24.64
C ARG A 396 -2.14 12.61 -25.49
N ALA A 397 -3.36 12.62 -26.03
CA ALA A 397 -3.95 13.84 -26.57
C ALA A 397 -4.44 14.68 -25.37
N GLY A 398 -4.02 15.94 -25.29
CA GLY A 398 -4.49 16.87 -24.26
C GLY A 398 -3.39 17.75 -23.68
N ASP A 399 -3.83 18.77 -22.97
CA ASP A 399 -2.93 19.72 -22.33
C ASP A 399 -2.44 19.18 -20.98
N ILE A 400 -1.12 19.06 -20.84
CA ILE A 400 -0.48 18.55 -19.61
C ILE A 400 -0.76 19.44 -18.40
N ILE A 401 -0.95 20.74 -18.58
CA ILE A 401 -1.30 21.68 -17.49
C ILE A 401 -2.66 21.29 -16.90
N ASN A 402 -3.67 21.12 -17.75
CA ASN A 402 -5.00 20.74 -17.30
C ASN A 402 -5.02 19.33 -16.69
N SER A 403 -4.24 18.40 -17.24
CA SER A 403 -4.07 17.05 -16.69
C SER A 403 -3.44 17.10 -15.30
N PHE A 404 -2.37 17.89 -15.14
CA PHE A 404 -1.70 18.08 -13.86
C PHE A 404 -2.62 18.71 -12.80
N LYS A 405 -3.33 19.79 -13.15
CA LYS A 405 -4.30 20.43 -12.25
C LYS A 405 -5.38 19.45 -11.79
N SER A 406 -5.94 18.67 -12.71
CA SER A 406 -6.97 17.68 -12.40
C SER A 406 -6.45 16.57 -11.51
N TYR A 407 -5.22 16.12 -11.76
CA TYR A 407 -4.59 15.08 -10.95
C TYR A 407 -4.26 15.56 -9.54
N LEU A 408 -3.76 16.79 -9.42
CA LEU A 408 -3.46 17.43 -8.14
C LEU A 408 -4.72 17.62 -7.30
N GLU A 409 -5.80 18.12 -7.90
CA GLU A 409 -7.11 18.24 -7.28
C GLU A 409 -7.59 16.88 -6.74
N ASP A 410 -7.56 15.84 -7.57
CA ASP A 410 -7.99 14.50 -7.18
C ASP A 410 -7.18 13.97 -5.98
N ARG A 411 -5.86 14.14 -5.97
CA ARG A 411 -5.01 13.68 -4.86
C ARG A 411 -5.22 14.48 -3.58
N TYR A 412 -5.45 15.78 -3.70
CA TYR A 412 -5.86 16.61 -2.57
C TYR A 412 -7.17 16.12 -1.93
N LEU A 413 -8.20 15.86 -2.74
CA LEU A 413 -9.50 15.41 -2.26
C LEU A 413 -9.43 14.00 -1.63
N VAL A 414 -8.54 13.12 -2.13
CA VAL A 414 -8.25 11.83 -1.47
C VAL A 414 -7.67 12.04 -0.08
N LEU A 415 -6.69 12.92 0.07
CA LEU A 415 -6.09 13.23 1.38
C LEU A 415 -7.13 13.84 2.32
N TYR A 416 -7.90 14.81 1.82
CA TYR A 416 -8.94 15.48 2.61
C TYR A 416 -9.96 14.47 3.16
N SER A 417 -10.50 13.61 2.29
CA SER A 417 -11.48 12.58 2.70
C SER A 417 -10.87 11.58 3.69
N THR A 418 -9.62 11.20 3.48
CA THR A 418 -8.89 10.29 4.38
C THR A 418 -8.69 10.90 5.76
N GLN A 419 -8.20 12.13 5.84
CA GLN A 419 -7.95 12.80 7.14
C GLN A 419 -9.27 13.08 7.88
N LYS A 420 -10.34 13.48 7.18
CA LYS A 420 -11.66 13.69 7.80
C LYS A 420 -12.22 12.39 8.38
N LEU A 421 -12.17 11.30 7.63
CA LEU A 421 -12.61 10.01 8.16
C LEU A 421 -11.72 9.55 9.33
N ALA A 422 -10.40 9.71 9.24
CA ALA A 422 -9.48 9.39 10.32
C ALA A 422 -9.83 10.14 11.61
N GLY A 423 -10.14 11.44 11.52
CA GLY A 423 -10.61 12.23 12.65
C GLY A 423 -11.91 11.69 13.27
N ILE A 424 -12.88 11.30 12.45
CA ILE A 424 -14.15 10.72 12.92
C ILE A 424 -13.92 9.36 13.62
N LEU A 425 -12.98 8.56 13.12
CA LEU A 425 -12.64 7.24 13.68
C LEU A 425 -11.67 7.30 14.86
N GLY A 426 -11.18 8.49 15.23
CA GLY A 426 -10.18 8.68 16.28
C GLY A 426 -8.80 8.12 15.92
N VAL A 427 -8.47 8.04 14.61
CA VAL A 427 -7.15 7.62 14.11
C VAL A 427 -6.23 8.84 14.06
N ASN A 428 -5.15 8.80 14.82
CA ASN A 428 -4.13 9.84 14.81
C ASN A 428 -3.09 9.54 13.72
N LEU A 429 -3.21 10.19 12.57
CA LEU A 429 -2.30 10.01 11.43
C LEU A 429 -0.86 10.49 11.70
N ASN A 430 -0.69 11.39 12.67
CA ASN A 430 0.61 11.91 13.10
C ASN A 430 1.15 11.19 14.35
N GLY A 431 0.40 10.24 14.90
CA GLY A 431 0.78 9.50 16.12
C GLY A 431 1.92 8.52 15.90
N SER A 432 2.05 7.99 14.70
CA SER A 432 3.11 7.05 14.31
C SER A 432 4.20 7.77 13.53
N LYS A 433 5.46 7.41 13.82
CA LYS A 433 6.63 7.99 13.16
C LYS A 433 6.99 7.17 11.94
N VAL A 434 6.94 7.77 10.76
CA VAL A 434 7.49 7.19 9.54
C VAL A 434 8.76 7.94 9.15
N LYS A 435 9.82 7.20 8.86
CA LYS A 435 11.11 7.77 8.47
C LYS A 435 11.67 7.03 7.26
N ILE A 436 11.78 7.72 6.13
CA ILE A 436 12.45 7.18 4.95
C ILE A 436 13.89 7.71 4.92
N ILE A 437 14.84 6.80 4.93
CA ILE A 437 16.27 7.10 5.02
C ILE A 437 16.90 6.80 3.66
N LYS A 438 17.66 7.76 3.11
CA LYS A 438 18.55 7.47 1.99
C LYS A 438 19.71 6.62 2.50
N GLY A 439 19.83 5.40 1.98
CA GLY A 439 20.83 4.46 2.47
C GLY A 439 20.88 3.16 1.69
N ASP A 440 21.81 2.32 2.08
CA ASP A 440 22.05 0.99 1.50
C ASP A 440 21.66 -0.07 2.54
N SER A 441 20.78 -1.01 2.15
CA SER A 441 20.34 -2.12 2.98
C SER A 441 21.46 -3.09 3.38
N THR A 442 22.59 -3.06 2.68
CA THR A 442 23.79 -3.85 2.99
C THR A 442 24.62 -3.25 4.12
N ASN A 443 24.31 -2.02 4.55
CA ASN A 443 25.04 -1.27 5.58
C ASN A 443 24.09 -0.31 6.32
N MET A 444 23.32 -0.82 7.27
CA MET A 444 22.32 -0.05 8.03
C MET A 444 22.89 0.48 9.36
N THR A 445 24.10 1.06 9.35
CA THR A 445 24.78 1.60 10.55
C THR A 445 23.98 2.72 11.23
N MET A 446 23.02 3.36 10.54
CA MET A 446 22.10 4.33 11.11
C MET A 446 21.06 3.72 12.05
N LEU A 447 20.91 2.37 12.06
CA LEU A 447 20.00 1.63 12.93
C LEU A 447 20.80 0.85 13.98
N LYS A 448 20.35 0.92 15.23
CA LYS A 448 20.94 0.17 16.35
C LYS A 448 20.52 -1.29 16.32
N ASP A 449 21.33 -2.15 16.92
CA ASP A 449 21.03 -3.58 17.10
C ASP A 449 19.76 -3.78 17.92
N ASN A 450 18.96 -4.80 17.57
CA ASN A 450 17.77 -5.21 18.31
C ASN A 450 16.78 -4.06 18.60
N THR A 451 16.52 -3.19 17.62
CA THR A 451 15.58 -2.07 17.77
C THR A 451 14.30 -2.22 16.94
N ILE A 452 14.28 -3.12 15.97
CA ILE A 452 13.17 -3.32 15.03
C ILE A 452 12.26 -4.47 15.50
N ASP A 453 10.94 -4.25 15.49
CA ASP A 453 9.94 -5.21 15.95
C ASP A 453 9.43 -6.13 14.84
N GLY A 454 9.65 -5.80 13.59
CA GLY A 454 9.31 -6.62 12.43
C GLY A 454 9.93 -6.08 11.16
N ILE A 455 10.25 -6.97 10.21
CA ILE A 455 10.76 -6.58 8.90
C ILE A 455 9.81 -7.09 7.84
N LEU A 456 9.44 -6.24 6.89
CA LEU A 456 8.60 -6.57 5.74
C LEU A 456 9.16 -5.91 4.50
N THR A 457 9.47 -6.68 3.47
CA THR A 457 10.04 -6.13 2.24
C THR A 457 9.78 -7.00 1.01
N SER A 458 9.90 -6.38 -0.16
CA SER A 458 10.10 -7.05 -1.44
C SER A 458 11.40 -6.55 -2.05
N PRO A 459 12.51 -7.30 -1.91
CA PRO A 459 13.79 -6.90 -2.47
C PRO A 459 13.73 -6.92 -4.01
N PRO A 460 14.67 -6.27 -4.69
CA PRO A 460 14.81 -6.45 -6.15
C PRO A 460 14.91 -7.94 -6.50
N TYR A 461 14.24 -8.37 -7.58
CA TYR A 461 14.33 -9.75 -8.04
C TYR A 461 15.60 -9.98 -8.86
N PHE A 462 15.97 -11.23 -9.16
CA PHE A 462 17.20 -11.58 -9.89
C PHE A 462 17.38 -10.85 -11.23
N ASP A 463 16.29 -10.66 -11.99
CA ASP A 463 16.24 -9.79 -13.17
C ASP A 463 15.63 -8.44 -12.76
N ALA A 464 16.28 -7.76 -11.81
CA ALA A 464 15.79 -6.52 -11.26
C ALA A 464 15.31 -5.59 -12.37
N LEU A 465 14.09 -5.07 -12.18
CA LEU A 465 13.61 -3.94 -12.95
C LEU A 465 14.68 -2.86 -12.83
N ASP A 466 15.16 -2.35 -13.96
CA ASP A 466 16.04 -1.19 -13.93
C ASP A 466 15.20 0.02 -13.47
N TYR A 467 15.25 0.26 -12.16
CA TYR A 467 14.51 1.34 -11.52
C TYR A 467 14.96 2.72 -11.99
N ILE A 468 16.24 2.84 -12.39
CA ILE A 468 16.79 4.08 -12.94
C ILE A 468 16.22 4.29 -14.35
N GLU A 469 16.28 3.29 -15.23
CA GLU A 469 15.75 3.40 -16.58
C GLU A 469 14.23 3.69 -16.59
N ASN A 470 13.48 3.03 -15.71
CA ASN A 470 12.04 3.24 -15.61
C ASN A 470 11.65 4.65 -15.15
N ASN A 471 12.50 5.34 -14.39
CA ASN A 471 12.24 6.68 -13.85
C ASN A 471 13.16 7.75 -14.47
N LYS A 472 14.00 7.41 -15.45
CA LYS A 472 15.06 8.24 -16.00
C LYS A 472 14.59 9.65 -16.37
N ILE A 473 13.51 9.78 -17.14
CA ILE A 473 12.99 11.09 -17.58
C ILE A 473 12.54 11.92 -16.35
N SER A 474 11.84 11.32 -15.39
CA SER A 474 11.44 12.01 -14.16
C SER A 474 12.66 12.44 -13.33
N ILE A 475 13.66 11.56 -13.20
CA ILE A 475 14.91 11.86 -12.50
C ILE A 475 15.58 13.08 -13.10
N LEU A 476 15.74 13.11 -14.44
CA LEU A 476 16.39 14.21 -15.16
C LEU A 476 15.61 15.52 -15.06
N ILE A 477 14.28 15.47 -15.17
CA ILE A 477 13.41 16.66 -15.05
C ILE A 477 13.44 17.22 -13.62
N LEU A 478 13.42 16.33 -12.61
CA LEU A 478 13.45 16.77 -11.22
C LEU A 478 14.84 17.18 -10.74
N GLY A 479 15.89 16.79 -11.44
CA GLY A 479 17.29 17.04 -11.05
C GLY A 479 17.76 16.13 -9.91
N LEU A 480 17.27 14.89 -9.87
CA LEU A 480 17.59 13.88 -8.85
C LEU A 480 18.53 12.82 -9.44
N ASP A 481 19.37 12.18 -8.58
CA ASP A 481 20.15 10.97 -8.91
C ASP A 481 20.84 10.99 -10.30
N GLU A 482 21.28 12.16 -10.78
CA GLU A 482 21.84 12.33 -12.13
C GLU A 482 23.12 11.52 -12.34
N ASP A 483 23.94 11.42 -11.30
CA ASP A 483 25.17 10.62 -11.34
C ASP A 483 24.86 9.15 -11.58
N LEU A 484 23.82 8.63 -10.95
CA LEU A 484 23.37 7.25 -11.12
C LEU A 484 22.78 7.01 -12.51
N VAL A 485 22.09 8.00 -13.08
CA VAL A 485 21.63 7.95 -14.48
C VAL A 485 22.80 7.89 -15.45
N TRP A 486 23.84 8.67 -15.19
CA TRP A 486 25.06 8.66 -16.00
C TRP A 486 25.73 7.28 -15.97
N GLU A 487 25.96 6.73 -14.79
CA GLU A 487 26.62 5.43 -14.61
C GLU A 487 25.79 4.29 -15.22
N SER A 488 24.46 4.26 -15.01
CA SER A 488 23.58 3.28 -15.63
C SER A 488 23.61 3.35 -17.15
N THR A 489 23.53 4.55 -17.72
CA THR A 489 23.57 4.76 -19.17
C THR A 489 24.93 4.33 -19.76
N LYS A 490 26.02 4.69 -19.11
CA LYS A 490 27.37 4.28 -19.51
C LYS A 490 27.50 2.75 -19.54
N ASN A 491 27.08 2.08 -18.47
CA ASN A 491 27.12 0.62 -18.36
C ASN A 491 26.27 -0.06 -19.44
N PHE A 492 25.08 0.48 -19.76
CA PHE A 492 24.21 -0.02 -20.84
C PHE A 492 24.87 0.09 -22.21
N TYR A 493 25.46 1.24 -22.54
CA TYR A 493 26.15 1.44 -23.81
C TYR A 493 27.40 0.57 -23.91
N GLU A 494 28.19 0.48 -22.85
CA GLU A 494 29.38 -0.34 -22.81
C GLU A 494 29.05 -1.84 -22.95
N ALA A 495 27.97 -2.32 -22.30
CA ALA A 495 27.50 -3.69 -22.47
C ALA A 495 26.97 -4.01 -23.88
N LYS A 496 26.38 -3.01 -24.57
CA LYS A 496 25.85 -3.17 -25.93
C LYS A 496 26.93 -3.19 -27.02
N TYR A 497 28.08 -2.55 -26.78
CA TYR A 497 29.16 -2.40 -27.76
C TYR A 497 30.39 -3.27 -27.45
N ARG A 498 30.42 -3.99 -26.32
CA ARG A 498 31.51 -4.91 -25.99
C ARG A 498 31.23 -6.29 -26.53
N ASP A 499 32.19 -6.77 -27.33
CA ASP A 499 32.32 -8.20 -27.65
C ASP A 499 32.43 -9.00 -26.35
N GLU A 500 31.84 -10.19 -26.31
CA GLU A 500 31.65 -11.02 -25.11
C GLU A 500 32.96 -11.43 -24.37
N THR A 501 34.11 -10.90 -24.77
CA THR A 501 35.45 -11.32 -24.32
C THR A 501 36.15 -10.39 -23.31
N GLU A 502 35.69 -9.14 -23.10
CA GLU A 502 36.36 -8.20 -22.16
C GLU A 502 35.43 -7.80 -20.99
N HIS A 503 35.69 -8.35 -19.82
CA HIS A 503 34.80 -8.43 -18.67
C HIS A 503 35.10 -7.45 -17.52
N ASN A 504 35.50 -6.22 -17.74
CA ASN A 504 35.96 -5.35 -16.63
C ASN A 504 34.97 -4.26 -16.17
N ASN A 505 33.77 -4.09 -16.74
CA ASN A 505 32.80 -3.11 -16.26
C ASN A 505 31.50 -3.79 -15.88
N LEU A 506 31.25 -3.89 -14.60
CA LEU A 506 30.08 -4.46 -13.97
C LEU A 506 29.05 -3.34 -13.70
N PRO A 507 27.72 -3.66 -13.64
CA PRO A 507 26.72 -2.68 -13.26
C PRO A 507 27.02 -2.01 -11.93
N LEU A 508 26.38 -0.88 -11.66
CA LEU A 508 26.48 -0.02 -10.45
C LEU A 508 26.61 -0.76 -9.10
N PHE A 509 26.20 -2.02 -9.05
CA PHE A 509 26.17 -2.87 -7.86
C PHE A 509 27.36 -3.83 -7.72
N VAL A 510 28.34 -3.74 -8.59
CA VAL A 510 29.52 -4.59 -8.51
C VAL A 510 30.69 -3.81 -7.96
N SER A 511 30.95 -3.95 -6.68
CA SER A 511 32.16 -3.45 -6.07
C SER A 511 33.03 -4.60 -5.57
N ASP A 512 34.37 -4.42 -5.62
CA ASP A 512 35.33 -5.36 -5.05
C ASP A 512 35.10 -5.66 -3.56
N LYS A 513 34.30 -4.83 -2.89
CA LYS A 513 33.83 -4.98 -1.52
C LYS A 513 33.12 -6.34 -1.27
N TYR A 514 32.59 -6.98 -2.30
CA TYR A 514 31.80 -8.21 -2.18
C TYR A 514 32.59 -9.49 -2.47
N PHE A 515 33.85 -9.42 -2.86
CA PHE A 515 34.64 -10.60 -3.25
C PHE A 515 34.85 -11.61 -2.11
N SER A 516 34.93 -11.17 -0.88
CA SER A 516 35.19 -12.02 0.29
C SER A 516 33.96 -12.67 0.94
N ILE A 517 32.78 -12.52 0.33
CA ILE A 517 31.53 -13.04 0.90
C ILE A 517 31.31 -14.48 0.42
N ASP A 518 31.36 -15.42 1.36
CA ASP A 518 30.98 -16.80 1.12
C ASP A 518 29.47 -16.94 0.85
N LEU A 519 29.08 -17.88 -0.01
CA LEU A 519 27.70 -18.15 -0.37
C LEU A 519 27.32 -19.60 -0.02
N PRO A 520 26.04 -19.88 0.34
CA PRO A 520 25.56 -21.23 0.52
C PRO A 520 25.71 -22.09 -0.74
N LYS A 521 25.71 -23.42 -0.56
CA LYS A 521 25.84 -24.37 -1.68
C LYS A 521 24.78 -24.20 -2.76
N SER A 522 23.52 -23.92 -2.37
CA SER A 522 22.42 -23.66 -3.31
C SER A 522 22.69 -22.46 -4.22
N SER A 523 23.25 -21.38 -3.65
CA SER A 523 23.68 -20.18 -4.38
C SER A 523 24.84 -20.47 -5.34
N MET A 524 25.85 -21.21 -4.87
CA MET A 524 27.00 -21.60 -5.70
C MET A 524 26.56 -22.48 -6.87
N HIS A 525 25.66 -23.45 -6.63
CA HIS A 525 25.12 -24.28 -7.69
C HIS A 525 24.39 -23.49 -8.78
N LEU A 526 23.61 -22.48 -8.40
CA LEU A 526 22.97 -21.58 -9.37
C LEU A 526 24.00 -20.82 -10.21
N ILE A 527 25.06 -20.31 -9.59
CA ILE A 527 26.12 -19.57 -10.28
C ILE A 527 26.83 -20.50 -11.28
N GLU A 528 27.20 -21.70 -10.87
CA GLU A 528 27.82 -22.72 -11.73
C GLU A 528 26.92 -23.11 -12.92
N LEU A 529 25.62 -23.24 -12.69
CA LEU A 529 24.65 -23.50 -13.74
C LEU A 529 24.59 -22.36 -14.76
N LEU A 530 24.57 -21.11 -14.30
CA LEU A 530 24.53 -19.93 -15.16
C LEU A 530 25.86 -19.71 -15.91
N GLN A 531 27.01 -20.14 -15.37
CA GLN A 531 28.31 -20.09 -16.06
C GLN A 531 28.34 -20.99 -17.32
N LYS A 532 27.51 -22.04 -17.37
CA LYS A 532 27.35 -22.89 -18.56
C LYS A 532 26.58 -22.22 -19.68
N SER A 533 25.82 -21.17 -19.38
CA SER A 533 25.14 -20.38 -20.41
C SER A 533 26.15 -19.55 -21.21
N ARG A 534 25.88 -19.30 -22.50
CA ARG A 534 26.70 -18.35 -23.28
C ARG A 534 26.62 -16.98 -22.63
N GLY A 535 27.68 -16.58 -21.94
CA GLY A 535 27.81 -15.30 -21.27
C GLY A 535 28.01 -15.43 -19.76
N THR A 536 29.27 -15.34 -19.28
CA THR A 536 29.66 -15.28 -17.88
C THR A 536 29.08 -14.06 -17.14
N TYR A 537 28.58 -13.06 -17.88
CA TYR A 537 27.99 -11.83 -17.35
C TYR A 537 26.77 -12.09 -16.44
N LYS A 538 25.82 -12.94 -16.86
CA LYS A 538 24.62 -13.25 -16.04
C LYS A 538 24.98 -13.94 -14.73
N ALA A 539 25.91 -14.89 -14.77
CA ALA A 539 26.40 -15.56 -13.57
C ALA A 539 26.97 -14.56 -12.57
N LYS A 540 27.75 -13.58 -13.04
CA LYS A 540 28.37 -12.57 -12.22
C LYS A 540 27.35 -11.59 -11.62
N VAL A 541 26.33 -11.19 -12.39
CA VAL A 541 25.22 -10.34 -11.89
C VAL A 541 24.47 -11.05 -10.77
N VAL A 542 24.12 -12.34 -10.96
CA VAL A 542 23.43 -13.14 -9.95
C VAL A 542 24.31 -13.39 -8.72
N GLU A 543 25.60 -13.66 -8.90
CA GLU A 543 26.55 -13.79 -7.79
C GLU A 543 26.60 -12.54 -6.93
N ASN A 544 26.72 -11.36 -7.55
CA ASN A 544 26.73 -10.09 -6.83
C ASN A 544 25.41 -9.82 -6.11
N TYR A 545 24.29 -10.08 -6.78
CA TYR A 545 22.98 -9.98 -6.15
C TYR A 545 22.90 -10.86 -4.89
N LEU A 546 23.30 -12.11 -4.94
CA LEU A 546 23.29 -13.04 -3.82
C LEU A 546 24.21 -12.57 -2.67
N LYS A 547 25.38 -12.04 -3.00
CA LYS A 547 26.29 -11.47 -2.00
C LYS A 547 25.71 -10.23 -1.31
N MET A 548 25.09 -9.33 -2.07
CA MET A 548 24.39 -8.16 -1.53
C MET A 548 23.22 -8.58 -0.65
N MET A 549 22.41 -9.54 -1.09
CA MET A 549 21.30 -10.08 -0.30
C MET A 549 21.79 -10.70 1.00
N LYS A 550 22.91 -11.42 0.99
CA LYS A 550 23.49 -11.96 2.23
C LYS A 550 23.91 -10.86 3.21
N LEU A 551 24.48 -9.76 2.73
CA LEU A 551 24.80 -8.60 3.57
C LEU A 551 23.54 -7.95 4.12
N SER A 552 22.53 -7.75 3.29
CA SER A 552 21.26 -7.22 3.73
C SER A 552 20.60 -8.13 4.78
N PHE A 553 20.63 -9.45 4.61
CA PHE A 553 20.17 -10.39 5.63
C PHE A 553 20.94 -10.25 6.95
N LYS A 554 22.28 -10.07 6.91
CA LYS A 554 23.09 -9.83 8.12
C LYS A 554 22.66 -8.57 8.85
N GLU A 555 22.45 -7.48 8.14
CA GLU A 555 21.99 -6.22 8.72
C GLU A 555 20.55 -6.36 9.26
N CYS A 556 19.65 -7.01 8.52
CA CYS A 556 18.29 -7.32 8.99
C CYS A 556 18.31 -8.16 10.27
N TYR A 557 19.18 -9.18 10.33
CA TYR A 557 19.34 -10.00 11.54
C TYR A 557 19.86 -9.17 12.71
N ARG A 558 20.85 -8.30 12.50
CA ARG A 558 21.41 -7.43 13.53
C ARG A 558 20.36 -6.51 14.15
N VAL A 559 19.57 -5.82 13.30
CA VAL A 559 18.63 -4.79 13.77
C VAL A 559 17.31 -5.36 14.31
N LEU A 560 16.90 -6.56 13.89
CA LEU A 560 15.67 -7.22 14.35
C LEU A 560 15.82 -7.68 15.79
N LYS A 561 14.81 -7.47 16.62
CA LYS A 561 14.74 -8.00 17.99
C LYS A 561 14.58 -9.51 18.01
N GLU A 562 15.03 -10.14 19.10
CA GLU A 562 14.90 -11.58 19.31
C GLU A 562 13.44 -12.05 19.23
N SER A 563 13.24 -13.24 18.66
CA SER A 563 11.93 -13.89 18.47
C SER A 563 10.95 -13.14 17.56
N LYS A 564 11.40 -12.09 16.87
CA LYS A 564 10.60 -11.31 15.91
C LYS A 564 10.72 -11.85 14.49
N TYR A 565 9.81 -11.40 13.62
CA TYR A 565 9.65 -11.95 12.28
C TYR A 565 10.18 -11.03 11.19
N TYR A 566 10.70 -11.64 10.14
CA TYR A 566 11.06 -11.02 8.89
C TYR A 566 10.29 -11.69 7.74
N LEU A 567 9.44 -10.95 7.05
CA LEU A 567 8.66 -11.37 5.89
C LEU A 567 9.28 -10.81 4.62
N MET A 568 9.61 -11.68 3.67
CA MET A 568 10.21 -11.31 2.38
C MET A 568 9.32 -11.80 1.24
N VAL A 569 8.81 -10.87 0.43
CA VAL A 569 8.01 -11.16 -0.77
C VAL A 569 8.94 -11.27 -1.97
N ILE A 570 8.93 -12.39 -2.66
CA ILE A 570 9.82 -12.66 -3.80
C ILE A 570 9.08 -13.39 -4.92
N SER A 571 9.58 -13.27 -6.16
CA SER A 571 9.15 -14.16 -7.25
C SER A 571 9.49 -15.60 -6.90
N LYS A 572 8.54 -16.52 -7.00
CA LYS A 572 8.75 -17.96 -6.74
C LYS A 572 9.74 -18.57 -7.73
N ARG A 573 9.67 -18.16 -8.99
CA ARG A 573 10.42 -18.75 -10.09
C ARG A 573 11.02 -17.70 -10.99
N HIS A 574 12.16 -18.06 -11.58
CA HIS A 574 12.79 -17.28 -12.63
C HIS A 574 13.21 -18.18 -13.78
N SER A 575 12.99 -17.74 -15.02
CA SER A 575 13.38 -18.49 -16.23
C SER A 575 14.62 -17.91 -16.87
N TRP A 576 15.60 -18.75 -17.16
CA TRP A 576 16.80 -18.39 -17.93
C TRP A 576 16.97 -19.29 -19.15
N ILE A 577 17.59 -18.75 -20.21
CA ILE A 577 18.03 -19.55 -21.34
C ILE A 577 19.44 -20.06 -21.03
N ILE A 578 19.60 -21.36 -20.80
CA ILE A 578 20.86 -22.02 -20.49
C ILE A 578 21.10 -23.04 -21.59
N GLU A 579 22.23 -22.94 -22.30
CA GLU A 579 22.59 -23.83 -23.45
C GLU A 579 21.48 -23.89 -24.51
N GLY A 580 20.72 -22.79 -24.71
CA GLY A 580 19.64 -22.71 -25.69
C GLY A 580 18.30 -23.29 -25.24
N LYS A 581 18.20 -23.79 -24.01
CA LYS A 581 16.94 -24.29 -23.42
C LYS A 581 16.47 -23.36 -22.32
N GLU A 582 15.15 -23.23 -22.15
CA GLU A 582 14.56 -22.51 -21.04
C GLU A 582 14.61 -23.40 -19.79
N GLU A 583 15.36 -22.94 -18.79
CA GLU A 583 15.46 -23.55 -17.47
C GLU A 583 14.69 -22.67 -16.44
N VAL A 584 13.76 -23.30 -15.72
CA VAL A 584 12.98 -22.64 -14.66
C VAL A 584 13.59 -22.98 -13.32
N ILE A 585 14.04 -21.97 -12.62
CA ILE A 585 14.73 -22.10 -11.33
C ILE A 585 13.84 -21.54 -10.21
N GLU A 586 13.68 -22.31 -9.14
CA GLU A 586 13.00 -21.84 -7.93
C GLU A 586 13.94 -20.93 -7.12
N THR A 587 13.51 -19.71 -6.89
CA THR A 587 14.32 -18.67 -6.20
C THR A 587 14.17 -18.72 -4.68
N SER A 588 12.99 -19.18 -4.21
CA SER A 588 12.64 -19.21 -2.80
C SER A 588 13.60 -20.07 -1.95
N PRO A 589 13.98 -21.30 -2.35
CA PRO A 589 14.94 -22.11 -1.59
C PRO A 589 16.32 -21.45 -1.47
N ILE A 590 16.76 -20.76 -2.53
CA ILE A 590 18.08 -20.11 -2.57
C ILE A 590 18.14 -18.95 -1.59
N LEU A 591 17.11 -18.08 -1.58
CA LEU A 591 17.03 -16.96 -0.64
C LEU A 591 16.75 -17.43 0.79
N ALA A 592 16.00 -18.54 0.96
CA ALA A 592 15.81 -19.17 2.26
C ALA A 592 17.14 -19.66 2.86
N ASP A 593 18.00 -20.26 2.05
CA ASP A 593 19.32 -20.72 2.49
C ASP A 593 20.26 -19.55 2.83
N LEU A 594 20.17 -18.44 2.08
CA LEU A 594 20.88 -17.21 2.45
C LEU A 594 20.47 -16.71 3.83
N GLY A 595 19.15 -16.63 4.10
CA GLY A 595 18.64 -16.25 5.41
C GLY A 595 19.11 -17.18 6.52
N ARG A 596 19.05 -18.51 6.31
CA ARG A 596 19.55 -19.50 7.27
C ARG A 596 21.05 -19.35 7.51
N SER A 597 21.84 -19.03 6.49
CA SER A 597 23.29 -18.88 6.60
C SER A 597 23.75 -17.72 7.50
N VAL A 598 22.86 -16.78 7.80
CA VAL A 598 23.12 -15.66 8.72
C VAL A 598 22.46 -15.80 10.09
N GLY A 599 21.72 -16.91 10.33
CA GLY A 599 21.15 -17.23 11.62
C GLY A 599 19.60 -17.22 11.68
N PHE A 600 18.90 -16.80 10.65
CA PHE A 600 17.45 -16.84 10.62
C PHE A 600 16.91 -18.29 10.57
N LYS A 601 15.79 -18.53 11.26
CA LYS A 601 15.00 -19.74 11.11
C LYS A 601 13.87 -19.46 10.13
N LEU A 602 13.80 -20.21 9.00
CA LEU A 602 12.62 -20.19 8.14
C LEU A 602 11.47 -20.93 8.84
N VAL A 603 10.39 -20.22 9.13
CA VAL A 603 9.24 -20.80 9.88
C VAL A 603 8.05 -21.10 8.99
N ASP A 604 7.93 -20.41 7.84
CA ASP A 604 6.83 -20.63 6.89
C ASP A 604 7.19 -20.11 5.50
N VAL A 605 6.50 -20.64 4.48
CA VAL A 605 6.51 -20.13 3.10
C VAL A 605 5.07 -20.04 2.63
N ILE A 606 4.62 -18.83 2.34
CA ILE A 606 3.25 -18.56 1.91
C ILE A 606 3.26 -18.28 0.41
N GLU A 607 2.59 -19.13 -0.37
CA GLU A 607 2.44 -18.93 -1.80
C GLU A 607 1.34 -17.92 -2.11
N HIS A 608 1.61 -16.97 -2.99
CA HIS A 608 0.67 -15.95 -3.44
C HIS A 608 0.60 -15.89 -4.97
N GLY A 609 -0.56 -16.20 -5.52
CA GLY A 609 -0.83 -16.07 -6.95
C GLY A 609 -1.09 -14.61 -7.33
N LEU A 610 -0.40 -14.11 -8.35
CA LEU A 610 -0.66 -12.78 -8.89
C LEU A 610 -1.95 -12.76 -9.71
N SER A 611 -2.66 -11.63 -9.69
CA SER A 611 -3.87 -11.45 -10.51
C SER A 611 -3.54 -11.62 -12.00
N LYS A 612 -4.55 -11.98 -12.82
CA LYS A 612 -4.36 -12.15 -14.28
C LYS A 612 -3.79 -10.90 -14.97
N ALA A 613 -4.01 -9.70 -14.42
CA ALA A 613 -3.47 -8.44 -14.93
C ALA A 613 -1.96 -8.29 -14.66
N ASP A 614 -1.46 -8.93 -13.59
CA ASP A 614 -0.08 -8.86 -13.15
C ASP A 614 0.73 -10.11 -13.54
N LYS A 615 0.11 -11.07 -14.21
CA LYS A 615 0.68 -12.35 -14.68
C LYS A 615 1.74 -12.21 -15.75
N GLY A 616 2.51 -11.15 -15.83
CA GLY A 616 3.67 -11.07 -16.70
C GLY A 616 4.53 -12.35 -16.64
N LYS A 617 5.83 -12.23 -16.61
CA LYS A 617 6.78 -13.36 -16.44
C LYS A 617 6.77 -14.00 -15.04
N ILE A 618 6.19 -13.34 -14.02
CA ILE A 618 6.36 -13.73 -12.61
C ILE A 618 5.29 -14.71 -12.12
N GLY A 619 4.06 -14.64 -12.55
CA GLY A 619 2.97 -15.60 -12.28
C GLY A 619 2.62 -15.92 -10.81
N VAL A 620 3.60 -16.17 -9.94
CA VAL A 620 3.43 -16.56 -8.53
C VAL A 620 4.57 -15.95 -7.69
N GLU A 621 4.23 -15.42 -6.53
CA GLU A 621 5.17 -14.95 -5.50
C GLU A 621 5.16 -15.88 -4.30
N ASP A 622 6.29 -16.01 -3.63
CA ASP A 622 6.40 -16.64 -2.32
C ASP A 622 6.72 -15.57 -1.26
N ILE A 623 6.12 -15.72 -0.10
CA ILE A 623 6.44 -14.92 1.07
C ILE A 623 7.19 -15.80 2.05
N LEU A 624 8.49 -15.57 2.17
CA LEU A 624 9.36 -16.26 3.11
C LEU A 624 9.20 -15.63 4.49
N MET A 625 8.80 -16.41 5.47
CA MET A 625 8.67 -15.98 6.85
C MET A 625 9.83 -16.51 7.69
N PHE A 626 10.72 -15.62 8.06
CA PHE A 626 11.85 -15.90 8.92
C PHE A 626 11.57 -15.45 10.36
N GLN A 627 12.23 -16.10 11.32
CA GLN A 627 12.29 -15.69 12.71
C GLN A 627 13.74 -15.57 13.16
N LYS A 628 14.08 -14.52 13.92
CA LYS A 628 15.37 -14.38 14.60
C LYS A 628 15.41 -15.21 15.85
#